data_98e9f5f91f0e204203b6c530e041e0b2
#
_entry.id   98e9f5f91f0e204203b6c530e041e0b2
#
_cell.length_a   1.000
_cell.length_b   1.000
_cell.length_c   1.000
_cell.angle_alpha   90.00
_cell.angle_beta   90.00
_cell.angle_gamma   90.00
#
_symmetry.space_group_name_H-M   'P 1'
#
loop_
_entity.id
_entity.type
_entity.pdbx_description
1 polymer ?
#
loop_
_entity_poly.entity_id
_entity_poly.type
_entity_poly.pdbx_seq_one_letter_code
_entity_poly.pdbx_strand_id
1 'polypeptide(L)'
;MNKKTFYLTTPIYYVNDIPHIGHSYTTIAADALARYKRIQHFDVFFLTGTDEHGQKIQKAAQACNKTPIEFVNSVVKKFNTLWNKLNISQDDFIRTTSEHHCLRVKKLFQQLYEKGDIYLGEYEGRYCVPCESFWLESQLEQDKCPECKRTTEKVKEKNYFFRLSKYQKRLLDFYHQHPNFVQPESRKNEILQRIKSPIEDISISRSAVEWGIPVPMDPTHTIYVWIDALLNYITALGNDEDTRKFQKYWPADVHIIGKEILWFHGVIWPAVLMSLKIDLPRKIFAHGWWTVEGKKISKSLGNAIDPLAIIQTYGVDAYRYFLLREVPFGLDGNFSYPALVHRINADLGNDLGNLLQRTLTMIEKYFQGTIPVVVDSEDELRSLSQDTHDKIAGEMEELQFSRALENIWEFIGHANKYIEEKKPWTLAKSSAATPQLIRVLGTLARALQDISVFIYPFMPITTEKIQRQLGLLESNSSLHLEFQQNFREGTVIRKENPLFPRIEKESVLTERVVSE
;
A
#
# COMPACT_ATOMS: atom_id res chain seq x y z
N MET A 1 -2.81 26.11 14.10
CA MET A 1 -1.71 25.18 14.43
C MET A 1 -1.21 24.55 13.14
N ASN A 2 0.11 24.49 12.91
CA ASN A 2 0.65 23.74 11.76
C ASN A 2 0.32 22.26 11.96
N LYS A 3 -0.34 21.65 10.97
CA LYS A 3 -0.61 20.20 10.98
C LYS A 3 0.73 19.45 10.99
N LYS A 4 0.79 18.32 11.73
CA LYS A 4 1.92 17.39 11.60
C LYS A 4 1.94 16.83 10.20
N THR A 5 3.11 16.76 9.57
CA THR A 5 3.29 16.15 8.25
C THR A 5 3.47 14.65 8.36
N PHE A 6 3.10 13.93 7.30
CA PHE A 6 3.34 12.50 7.17
C PHE A 6 3.64 12.15 5.70
N TYR A 7 4.83 11.69 5.43
CA TYR A 7 5.27 11.30 4.09
C TYR A 7 5.43 9.79 4.00
N LEU A 8 4.61 9.17 3.14
CA LEU A 8 4.69 7.73 2.86
C LEU A 8 4.82 7.46 1.37
N THR A 9 5.47 6.36 1.04
CA THR A 9 5.69 5.95 -0.34
C THR A 9 5.44 4.47 -0.57
N THR A 10 5.03 4.11 -1.77
CA THR A 10 5.27 2.78 -2.34
C THR A 10 6.63 2.76 -3.03
N PRO A 11 7.15 1.58 -3.49
CA PRO A 11 8.15 1.60 -4.54
C PRO A 11 7.53 2.14 -5.82
N ILE A 12 8.35 2.66 -6.72
CA ILE A 12 7.91 2.91 -8.08
C ILE A 12 7.91 1.58 -8.86
N TYR A 13 6.88 1.37 -9.66
CA TYR A 13 6.62 0.08 -10.29
C TYR A 13 7.27 -0.03 -11.66
N TYR A 14 7.94 -1.15 -11.91
CA TYR A 14 8.59 -1.43 -13.17
C TYR A 14 7.56 -1.70 -14.27
N VAL A 15 7.56 -0.88 -15.32
CA VAL A 15 6.51 -0.87 -16.37
C VAL A 15 6.79 -1.83 -17.52
N ASN A 16 7.38 -2.96 -17.24
CA ASN A 16 7.62 -4.00 -18.25
C ASN A 16 6.37 -4.81 -18.60
N ASP A 17 5.31 -4.68 -17.80
CA ASP A 17 4.05 -5.43 -17.93
C ASP A 17 2.87 -4.70 -17.26
N ILE A 18 1.65 -5.28 -17.40
CA ILE A 18 0.44 -4.76 -16.75
C ILE A 18 0.51 -4.94 -15.22
N PRO A 19 -0.15 -4.05 -14.45
CA PRO A 19 -0.20 -4.20 -13.00
C PRO A 19 -0.94 -5.49 -12.57
N HIS A 20 -0.50 -6.08 -11.47
CA HIS A 20 -1.04 -7.33 -10.92
C HIS A 20 -1.31 -7.19 -9.42
N ILE A 21 -1.85 -8.25 -8.78
CA ILE A 21 -2.23 -8.27 -7.35
C ILE A 21 -1.12 -7.78 -6.41
N GLY A 22 0.16 -8.08 -6.68
CA GLY A 22 1.28 -7.61 -5.84
C GLY A 22 1.38 -6.08 -5.83
N HIS A 23 1.23 -5.43 -6.99
CA HIS A 23 1.19 -3.96 -7.09
C HIS A 23 -0.03 -3.38 -6.35
N SER A 24 -1.21 -4.02 -6.51
CA SER A 24 -2.43 -3.61 -5.79
C SER A 24 -2.25 -3.70 -4.28
N TYR A 25 -1.64 -4.78 -3.79
CA TYR A 25 -1.44 -5.03 -2.36
C TYR A 25 -0.63 -3.92 -1.70
N THR A 26 0.55 -3.62 -2.26
CA THR A 26 1.41 -2.55 -1.75
C THR A 26 0.70 -1.20 -1.76
N THR A 27 0.05 -0.87 -2.88
CA THR A 27 -0.58 0.45 -3.05
C THR A 27 -1.83 0.60 -2.19
N ILE A 28 -2.65 -0.45 -2.04
CA ILE A 28 -3.82 -0.45 -1.14
C ILE A 28 -3.37 -0.32 0.32
N ALA A 29 -2.29 -0.98 0.74
CA ALA A 29 -1.76 -0.86 2.09
C ALA A 29 -1.27 0.56 2.38
N ALA A 30 -0.55 1.17 1.43
CA ALA A 30 -0.12 2.56 1.53
C ALA A 30 -1.32 3.53 1.56
N ASP A 31 -2.33 3.31 0.72
CA ASP A 31 -3.54 4.11 0.69
C ASP A 31 -4.34 4.01 2.01
N ALA A 32 -4.44 2.81 2.58
CA ALA A 32 -5.10 2.62 3.88
C ALA A 32 -4.39 3.42 4.99
N LEU A 33 -3.06 3.39 5.02
CA LEU A 33 -2.30 4.20 5.97
C LEU A 33 -2.45 5.71 5.70
N ALA A 34 -2.42 6.14 4.43
CA ALA A 34 -2.61 7.54 4.04
C ALA A 34 -3.97 8.07 4.51
N ARG A 35 -5.05 7.32 4.24
CA ARG A 35 -6.41 7.66 4.67
C ARG A 35 -6.53 7.72 6.19
N TYR A 36 -5.94 6.74 6.89
CA TYR A 36 -5.91 6.72 8.35
C TYR A 36 -5.22 7.97 8.92
N LYS A 37 -4.05 8.33 8.40
CA LYS A 37 -3.33 9.54 8.85
C LYS A 37 -4.09 10.83 8.52
N ARG A 38 -4.81 10.89 7.39
CA ARG A 38 -5.64 12.05 7.04
C ARG A 38 -6.83 12.25 7.99
N ILE A 39 -7.51 11.18 8.43
CA ILE A 39 -8.57 11.30 9.45
C ILE A 39 -8.00 11.67 10.84
N GLN A 40 -6.73 11.39 11.09
CA GLN A 40 -6.01 11.91 12.27
C GLN A 40 -5.50 13.35 12.08
N HIS A 41 -5.95 14.05 11.02
CA HIS A 41 -5.60 15.44 10.70
C HIS A 41 -4.14 15.70 10.34
N PHE A 42 -3.35 14.68 9.99
CA PHE A 42 -2.02 14.89 9.42
C PHE A 42 -2.13 15.52 8.03
N ASP A 43 -1.11 16.30 7.68
CA ASP A 43 -0.86 16.76 6.32
C ASP A 43 -0.04 15.68 5.60
N VAL A 44 -0.74 14.81 4.88
CA VAL A 44 -0.16 13.60 4.28
C VAL A 44 0.31 13.88 2.86
N PHE A 45 1.51 13.40 2.53
CA PHE A 45 2.01 13.29 1.16
C PHE A 45 2.23 11.82 0.82
N PHE A 46 1.39 11.26 -0.03
CA PHE A 46 1.44 9.88 -0.49
C PHE A 46 2.00 9.82 -1.92
N LEU A 47 3.22 9.29 -2.05
CA LEU A 47 3.92 9.13 -3.33
C LEU A 47 3.85 7.69 -3.83
N THR A 48 3.50 7.53 -5.09
CA THR A 48 3.68 6.31 -5.89
C THR A 48 4.21 6.69 -7.27
N GLY A 49 4.49 5.73 -8.14
CA GLY A 49 4.98 6.05 -9.49
C GLY A 49 5.43 4.85 -10.30
N THR A 50 6.15 5.13 -11.37
CA THR A 50 6.66 4.13 -12.30
C THR A 50 8.16 4.28 -12.55
N ASP A 51 8.84 3.13 -12.55
CA ASP A 51 10.22 2.95 -12.98
C ASP A 51 10.23 2.58 -14.47
N GLU A 52 10.75 3.48 -15.30
CA GLU A 52 10.54 3.47 -16.75
C GLU A 52 11.81 3.27 -17.57
N HIS A 53 12.97 3.13 -16.92
CA HIS A 53 14.27 2.97 -17.58
C HIS A 53 14.78 1.52 -17.50
N GLY A 54 15.89 1.24 -18.20
CA GLY A 54 16.60 -0.03 -18.12
C GLY A 54 16.45 -0.94 -19.32
N GLN A 55 17.31 -1.97 -19.35
CA GLN A 55 17.43 -2.89 -20.47
C GLN A 55 16.16 -3.71 -20.72
N LYS A 56 15.46 -4.05 -19.65
CA LYS A 56 14.24 -4.86 -19.72
C LYS A 56 13.11 -4.12 -20.42
N ILE A 57 12.96 -2.81 -20.15
CA ILE A 57 11.99 -1.95 -20.83
C ILE A 57 12.36 -1.80 -22.31
N GLN A 58 13.63 -1.58 -22.61
CA GLN A 58 14.11 -1.47 -23.99
C GLN A 58 13.79 -2.74 -24.78
N LYS A 59 14.09 -3.93 -24.22
CA LYS A 59 13.75 -5.22 -24.85
C LYS A 59 12.23 -5.43 -25.01
N ALA A 60 11.43 -5.05 -24.01
CA ALA A 60 9.97 -5.16 -24.08
C ALA A 60 9.36 -4.23 -25.14
N ALA A 61 9.86 -3.01 -25.27
CA ALA A 61 9.45 -2.07 -26.31
C ALA A 61 9.78 -2.58 -27.71
N GLN A 62 11.00 -3.10 -27.91
CA GLN A 62 11.44 -3.72 -29.18
C GLN A 62 10.55 -4.90 -29.57
N ALA A 63 10.20 -5.78 -28.61
CA ALA A 63 9.31 -6.90 -28.84
C ALA A 63 7.89 -6.48 -29.28
N CYS A 64 7.47 -5.25 -28.93
CA CYS A 64 6.20 -4.66 -29.32
C CYS A 64 6.31 -3.72 -30.54
N ASN A 65 7.47 -3.64 -31.22
CA ASN A 65 7.75 -2.70 -32.31
C ASN A 65 7.44 -1.22 -31.93
N LYS A 66 7.78 -0.83 -30.71
CA LYS A 66 7.60 0.52 -30.17
C LYS A 66 8.92 1.13 -29.72
N THR A 67 8.99 2.46 -29.73
CA THR A 67 10.03 3.15 -28.96
C THR A 67 9.81 2.94 -27.47
N PRO A 68 10.86 2.96 -26.64
CA PRO A 68 10.71 2.80 -25.19
C PRO A 68 9.71 3.79 -24.58
N ILE A 69 9.71 5.06 -24.99
CA ILE A 69 8.78 6.07 -24.46
C ILE A 69 7.32 5.80 -24.84
N GLU A 70 7.05 5.33 -26.07
CA GLU A 70 5.69 4.95 -26.48
C GLU A 70 5.20 3.73 -25.68
N PHE A 71 6.09 2.76 -25.47
CA PHE A 71 5.79 1.56 -24.69
C PHE A 71 5.45 1.93 -23.25
N VAL A 72 6.32 2.65 -22.53
CA VAL A 72 6.06 3.03 -21.13
C VAL A 72 4.80 3.89 -21.00
N ASN A 73 4.56 4.84 -21.90
CA ASN A 73 3.33 5.64 -21.92
C ASN A 73 2.07 4.78 -22.02
N SER A 74 2.13 3.68 -22.78
CA SER A 74 1.00 2.76 -22.91
C SER A 74 0.76 1.94 -21.64
N VAL A 75 1.82 1.55 -20.92
CA VAL A 75 1.72 0.77 -19.68
C VAL A 75 1.33 1.65 -18.50
N VAL A 76 1.90 2.86 -18.37
CA VAL A 76 1.56 3.84 -17.33
C VAL A 76 0.05 4.13 -17.31
N LYS A 77 -0.59 4.23 -18.48
CA LYS A 77 -2.05 4.39 -18.55
C LYS A 77 -2.81 3.25 -17.85
N LYS A 78 -2.30 2.02 -17.91
CA LYS A 78 -2.93 0.86 -17.25
C LYS A 78 -2.77 0.93 -15.74
N PHE A 79 -1.60 1.39 -15.22
CA PHE A 79 -1.41 1.66 -13.79
C PHE A 79 -2.37 2.73 -13.30
N ASN A 80 -2.44 3.88 -13.97
CA ASN A 80 -3.35 4.97 -13.59
C ASN A 80 -4.82 4.53 -13.64
N THR A 81 -5.21 3.74 -14.64
CA THR A 81 -6.57 3.18 -14.73
C THR A 81 -6.86 2.29 -13.52
N LEU A 82 -5.93 1.41 -13.14
CA LEU A 82 -6.12 0.54 -11.99
C LEU A 82 -6.17 1.33 -10.67
N TRP A 83 -5.27 2.32 -10.46
CA TRP A 83 -5.27 3.16 -9.26
C TRP A 83 -6.59 3.94 -9.11
N ASN A 84 -7.09 4.51 -10.19
CA ASN A 84 -8.39 5.19 -10.20
C ASN A 84 -9.53 4.21 -9.86
N LYS A 85 -9.52 3.01 -10.44
CA LYS A 85 -10.53 1.98 -10.15
C LYS A 85 -10.46 1.47 -8.71
N LEU A 86 -9.27 1.37 -8.14
CA LEU A 86 -9.05 0.98 -6.75
C LEU A 86 -9.32 2.12 -5.74
N ASN A 87 -9.68 3.31 -6.21
CA ASN A 87 -9.88 4.51 -5.39
C ASN A 87 -8.64 4.85 -4.54
N ILE A 88 -7.44 4.79 -5.16
CA ILE A 88 -6.19 5.17 -4.51
C ILE A 88 -6.09 6.68 -4.41
N SER A 89 -5.69 7.19 -3.24
CA SER A 89 -5.67 8.61 -2.91
C SER A 89 -4.26 9.21 -2.88
N GLN A 90 -3.39 8.78 -3.82
CA GLN A 90 -2.04 9.32 -3.94
C GLN A 90 -2.07 10.83 -4.24
N ASP A 91 -1.10 11.56 -3.66
CA ASP A 91 -0.93 12.99 -3.89
C ASP A 91 -0.03 13.26 -5.09
N ASP A 92 0.87 12.32 -5.41
CA ASP A 92 1.74 12.43 -6.58
C ASP A 92 2.04 11.06 -7.21
N PHE A 93 2.27 11.08 -8.53
CA PHE A 93 2.62 9.92 -9.33
C PHE A 93 3.87 10.25 -10.15
N ILE A 94 5.04 9.91 -9.58
CA ILE A 94 6.32 10.21 -10.23
C ILE A 94 6.62 9.22 -11.36
N ARG A 95 7.22 9.73 -12.43
CA ARG A 95 7.73 8.96 -13.56
C ARG A 95 9.23 9.21 -13.67
N THR A 96 10.05 8.16 -13.77
CA THR A 96 11.51 8.35 -13.91
C THR A 96 11.90 8.97 -15.25
N THR A 97 11.03 8.93 -16.27
CA THR A 97 11.22 9.64 -17.56
C THR A 97 10.86 11.11 -17.50
N SER A 98 10.31 11.63 -16.40
CA SER A 98 10.01 13.05 -16.30
C SER A 98 11.28 13.91 -16.27
N GLU A 99 11.26 15.04 -16.95
CA GLU A 99 12.42 15.91 -17.11
C GLU A 99 13.00 16.36 -15.77
N HIS A 100 12.15 16.79 -14.84
CA HIS A 100 12.58 17.25 -13.53
C HIS A 100 13.29 16.14 -12.74
N HIS A 101 12.82 14.88 -12.81
CA HIS A 101 13.48 13.74 -12.20
C HIS A 101 14.85 13.49 -12.83
N CYS A 102 14.92 13.41 -14.18
CA CYS A 102 16.17 13.17 -14.90
C CYS A 102 17.23 14.23 -14.58
N LEU A 103 16.85 15.50 -14.56
CA LEU A 103 17.77 16.60 -14.25
C LEU A 103 18.30 16.50 -12.82
N ARG A 104 17.41 16.20 -11.87
CA ARG A 104 17.77 16.06 -10.46
C ARG A 104 18.67 14.86 -10.21
N VAL A 105 18.38 13.71 -10.82
CA VAL A 105 19.21 12.49 -10.74
C VAL A 105 20.62 12.76 -11.25
N LYS A 106 20.77 13.39 -12.42
CA LYS A 106 22.08 13.78 -12.96
C LYS A 106 22.88 14.61 -11.96
N LYS A 107 22.25 15.62 -11.36
CA LYS A 107 22.91 16.50 -10.39
C LYS A 107 23.35 15.75 -9.14
N LEU A 108 22.50 14.89 -8.58
CA LEU A 108 22.83 14.08 -7.40
C LEU A 108 23.94 13.07 -7.71
N PHE A 109 23.93 12.45 -8.89
CA PHE A 109 25.00 11.56 -9.34
C PHE A 109 26.33 12.31 -9.45
N GLN A 110 26.32 13.52 -10.01
CA GLN A 110 27.52 14.37 -10.10
C GLN A 110 28.06 14.74 -8.71
N GLN A 111 27.20 15.11 -7.76
CA GLN A 111 27.60 15.39 -6.37
C GLN A 111 28.28 14.17 -5.72
N LEU A 112 27.77 12.96 -5.94
CA LEU A 112 28.39 11.72 -5.44
C LEU A 112 29.77 11.49 -6.07
N TYR A 113 29.93 11.78 -7.37
CA TYR A 113 31.19 11.67 -8.10
C TYR A 113 32.23 12.70 -7.60
N GLU A 114 31.87 13.97 -7.51
CA GLU A 114 32.74 15.05 -7.02
C GLU A 114 33.22 14.82 -5.59
N LYS A 115 32.43 14.13 -4.80
CA LYS A 115 32.75 13.73 -3.44
C LYS A 115 33.72 12.54 -3.35
N GLY A 116 34.00 11.90 -4.49
CA GLY A 116 34.85 10.72 -4.58
C GLY A 116 34.21 9.42 -4.08
N ASP A 117 32.88 9.40 -3.91
CA ASP A 117 32.11 8.21 -3.56
C ASP A 117 31.72 7.39 -4.80
N ILE A 118 31.92 7.95 -6.00
CA ILE A 118 31.82 7.26 -7.28
C ILE A 118 33.19 7.26 -7.97
N TYR A 119 33.58 6.14 -8.58
CA TYR A 119 34.81 5.99 -9.34
C TYR A 119 34.61 5.06 -10.54
N LEU A 120 35.41 5.23 -11.58
CA LEU A 120 35.45 4.35 -12.76
C LEU A 120 36.29 3.11 -12.45
N GLY A 121 35.74 1.91 -12.69
CA GLY A 121 36.40 0.63 -12.48
C GLY A 121 36.02 -0.41 -13.53
N GLU A 122 36.66 -1.56 -13.51
CA GLU A 122 36.30 -2.69 -14.37
C GLU A 122 35.35 -3.62 -13.58
N TYR A 123 34.22 -3.95 -14.18
CA TYR A 123 33.32 -4.98 -13.69
C TYR A 123 33.48 -6.26 -14.50
N GLU A 124 33.75 -7.36 -13.83
CA GLU A 124 33.67 -8.69 -14.42
C GLU A 124 32.81 -9.57 -13.52
N GLY A 125 31.70 -10.07 -14.04
CA GLY A 125 30.74 -10.86 -13.25
C GLY A 125 29.54 -11.29 -14.06
N ARG A 126 28.45 -11.57 -13.38
CA ARG A 126 27.20 -12.07 -13.95
C ARG A 126 26.09 -11.04 -13.77
N TYR A 127 25.28 -10.86 -14.79
CA TYR A 127 24.13 -9.96 -14.78
C TYR A 127 22.84 -10.72 -15.06
N CYS A 128 21.85 -10.52 -14.20
CA CYS A 128 20.52 -11.06 -14.38
C CYS A 128 19.62 -9.99 -15.00
N VAL A 129 19.33 -10.10 -16.30
CA VAL A 129 18.46 -9.15 -17.01
C VAL A 129 17.05 -9.07 -16.40
N PRO A 130 16.40 -10.19 -16.02
CA PRO A 130 15.07 -10.12 -15.41
C PRO A 130 15.00 -9.41 -14.06
N CYS A 131 16.06 -9.46 -13.24
CA CYS A 131 16.13 -8.80 -11.93
C CYS A 131 16.86 -7.47 -12.00
N GLU A 132 17.48 -7.15 -13.14
CA GLU A 132 18.36 -5.97 -13.29
C GLU A 132 19.45 -5.94 -12.20
N SER A 133 20.04 -7.11 -11.87
CA SER A 133 20.96 -7.26 -10.72
C SER A 133 22.28 -7.87 -11.14
N PHE A 134 23.37 -7.34 -10.55
CA PHE A 134 24.71 -7.86 -10.69
C PHE A 134 25.01 -8.92 -9.62
N TRP A 135 25.73 -9.97 -10.00
CA TRP A 135 26.09 -11.08 -9.14
C TRP A 135 27.55 -11.47 -9.37
N LEU A 136 28.26 -11.80 -8.29
CA LEU A 136 29.54 -12.48 -8.39
C LEU A 136 29.31 -13.95 -8.73
N GLU A 137 30.28 -14.60 -9.38
CA GLU A 137 30.17 -16.03 -9.70
C GLU A 137 29.95 -16.88 -8.43
N SER A 138 30.58 -16.50 -7.31
CA SER A 138 30.40 -17.16 -6.00
C SER A 138 29.01 -17.04 -5.39
N GLN A 139 28.20 -16.12 -5.87
CA GLN A 139 26.82 -15.88 -5.38
C GLN A 139 25.77 -16.64 -6.20
N LEU A 140 26.18 -17.24 -7.31
CA LEU A 140 25.24 -17.95 -8.19
C LEU A 140 24.92 -19.34 -7.65
N GLU A 141 23.69 -19.79 -7.91
CA GLU A 141 23.27 -21.16 -7.71
C GLU A 141 23.22 -21.88 -9.06
N GLN A 142 24.20 -22.74 -9.34
CA GLN A 142 24.31 -23.45 -10.64
C GLN A 142 24.26 -22.51 -11.86
N ASP A 143 25.06 -21.45 -11.84
CA ASP A 143 25.09 -20.38 -12.87
C ASP A 143 23.78 -19.60 -13.05
N LYS A 144 22.85 -19.72 -12.10
CA LYS A 144 21.55 -19.03 -12.10
C LYS A 144 21.49 -17.94 -11.04
N CYS A 145 20.68 -16.94 -11.34
CA CYS A 145 20.36 -15.87 -10.40
C CYS A 145 19.76 -16.43 -9.10
N PRO A 146 20.30 -16.11 -7.92
CA PRO A 146 19.78 -16.63 -6.66
C PRO A 146 18.35 -16.17 -6.35
N GLU A 147 17.91 -15.04 -6.91
CA GLU A 147 16.57 -14.50 -6.68
C GLU A 147 15.52 -15.13 -7.60
N CYS A 148 15.72 -15.09 -8.92
CA CYS A 148 14.71 -15.54 -9.88
C CYS A 148 14.99 -16.90 -10.52
N LYS A 149 16.13 -17.52 -10.21
CA LYS A 149 16.59 -18.85 -10.73
C LYS A 149 16.76 -18.92 -12.25
N ARG A 150 16.76 -17.79 -12.94
CA ARG A 150 17.00 -17.70 -14.40
C ARG A 150 18.49 -17.61 -14.70
N THR A 151 18.87 -17.93 -15.94
CA THR A 151 20.26 -17.81 -16.41
C THR A 151 20.72 -16.36 -16.37
N THR A 152 22.01 -16.18 -16.04
CA THR A 152 22.68 -14.88 -16.02
C THR A 152 23.62 -14.75 -17.22
N GLU A 153 23.85 -13.52 -17.65
CA GLU A 153 24.79 -13.18 -18.73
C GLU A 153 26.15 -12.83 -18.12
N LYS A 154 27.27 -13.32 -18.73
CA LYS A 154 28.60 -12.88 -18.35
C LYS A 154 28.85 -11.49 -18.91
N VAL A 155 29.26 -10.56 -18.04
CA VAL A 155 29.47 -9.15 -18.39
C VAL A 155 30.88 -8.74 -17.99
N LYS A 156 31.59 -8.11 -18.90
CA LYS A 156 32.86 -7.45 -18.63
C LYS A 156 32.78 -6.05 -19.22
N GLU A 157 32.66 -5.05 -18.36
CA GLU A 157 32.44 -3.65 -18.73
C GLU A 157 33.29 -2.72 -17.84
N LYS A 158 33.68 -1.56 -18.36
CA LYS A 158 34.10 -0.44 -17.51
C LYS A 158 32.86 0.27 -17.04
N ASN A 159 32.66 0.36 -15.72
CA ASN A 159 31.49 0.97 -15.13
C ASN A 159 31.89 1.95 -14.03
N TYR A 160 30.99 2.87 -13.72
CA TYR A 160 31.08 3.67 -12.51
C TYR A 160 30.59 2.85 -11.31
N PHE A 161 31.36 2.86 -10.23
CA PHE A 161 31.08 2.16 -8.99
C PHE A 161 30.79 3.15 -7.87
N PHE A 162 29.82 2.84 -7.04
CA PHE A 162 29.59 3.51 -5.76
C PHE A 162 30.31 2.76 -4.65
N ARG A 163 31.07 3.51 -3.83
CA ARG A 163 31.86 2.98 -2.69
C ARG A 163 30.95 2.54 -1.53
N LEU A 164 30.12 1.52 -1.77
CA LEU A 164 29.19 1.01 -0.77
C LEU A 164 29.92 0.45 0.45
N SER A 165 31.06 -0.21 0.25
CA SER A 165 31.91 -0.75 1.30
C SER A 165 32.32 0.30 2.35
N LYS A 166 32.57 1.54 1.94
CA LYS A 166 32.89 2.68 2.81
C LYS A 166 31.81 2.96 3.85
N TYR A 167 30.57 2.60 3.58
CA TYR A 167 29.41 2.89 4.41
C TYR A 167 29.04 1.73 5.36
N GLN A 168 29.64 0.55 5.23
CA GLN A 168 29.29 -0.65 6.00
C GLN A 168 29.24 -0.41 7.50
N LYS A 169 30.31 0.19 8.08
CA LYS A 169 30.35 0.48 9.52
C LYS A 169 29.24 1.46 9.93
N ARG A 170 29.05 2.53 9.15
CA ARG A 170 28.01 3.54 9.44
C ARG A 170 26.60 2.95 9.37
N LEU A 171 26.36 2.03 8.45
CA LEU A 171 25.08 1.30 8.34
C LEU A 171 24.87 0.44 9.60
N LEU A 172 25.87 -0.35 10.02
CA LEU A 172 25.78 -1.16 11.25
C LEU A 172 25.50 -0.31 12.47
N ASP A 173 26.25 0.79 12.65
CA ASP A 173 26.05 1.73 13.77
C ASP A 173 24.64 2.32 13.74
N PHE A 174 24.14 2.71 12.57
CA PHE A 174 22.79 3.24 12.39
C PHE A 174 21.71 2.21 12.75
N TYR A 175 21.82 0.97 12.29
CA TYR A 175 20.88 -0.10 12.63
C TYR A 175 20.84 -0.43 14.12
N HIS A 176 21.99 -0.31 14.82
CA HIS A 176 22.04 -0.48 16.27
C HIS A 176 21.32 0.67 17.02
N GLN A 177 21.44 1.90 16.52
CA GLN A 177 20.80 3.07 17.11
C GLN A 177 19.30 3.15 16.78
N HIS A 178 18.87 2.56 15.64
CA HIS A 178 17.50 2.61 15.13
C HIS A 178 16.95 1.20 14.90
N PRO A 179 16.66 0.44 15.98
CA PRO A 179 16.28 -0.98 15.87
C PRO A 179 14.96 -1.24 15.11
N ASN A 180 14.13 -0.21 14.96
CA ASN A 180 12.83 -0.27 14.26
C ASN A 180 12.87 0.32 12.85
N PHE A 181 14.07 0.63 12.32
CA PHE A 181 14.23 1.21 10.99
C PHE A 181 13.70 0.30 9.88
N VAL A 182 13.99 -1.00 9.95
CA VAL A 182 13.44 -2.01 9.03
C VAL A 182 12.47 -2.90 9.80
N GLN A 183 11.29 -3.06 9.24
CA GLN A 183 10.23 -3.93 9.75
C GLN A 183 9.70 -4.86 8.63
N PRO A 184 9.14 -6.01 8.98
CA PRO A 184 9.12 -6.65 10.30
C PRO A 184 10.52 -7.12 10.76
N GLU A 185 10.63 -7.55 12.01
CA GLU A 185 11.91 -7.93 12.63
C GLU A 185 12.68 -9.01 11.85
N SER A 186 11.97 -9.96 11.26
CA SER A 186 12.58 -10.99 10.40
C SER A 186 13.37 -10.37 9.24
N ARG A 187 12.87 -9.30 8.64
CA ARG A 187 13.53 -8.59 7.52
C ARG A 187 14.71 -7.76 8.00
N LYS A 188 14.60 -7.13 9.18
CA LYS A 188 15.75 -6.50 9.83
C LYS A 188 16.88 -7.48 10.04
N ASN A 189 16.58 -8.65 10.58
CA ASN A 189 17.59 -9.67 10.87
C ASN A 189 18.27 -10.20 9.60
N GLU A 190 17.51 -10.37 8.50
CA GLU A 190 18.04 -10.73 7.19
C GLU A 190 19.07 -9.69 6.70
N ILE A 191 18.74 -8.41 6.76
CA ILE A 191 19.61 -7.31 6.35
C ILE A 191 20.86 -7.25 7.26
N LEU A 192 20.68 -7.33 8.58
CA LEU A 192 21.81 -7.28 9.51
C LEU A 192 22.80 -8.41 9.30
N GLN A 193 22.34 -9.63 9.03
CA GLN A 193 23.23 -10.74 8.69
C GLN A 193 24.05 -10.44 7.43
N ARG A 194 23.40 -9.88 6.41
CA ARG A 194 24.05 -9.57 5.13
C ARG A 194 25.05 -8.42 5.27
N ILE A 195 24.74 -7.37 6.07
CA ILE A 195 25.64 -6.23 6.31
C ILE A 195 26.85 -6.63 7.18
N LYS A 196 26.74 -7.66 8.04
CA LYS A 196 27.88 -8.16 8.84
C LYS A 196 28.95 -8.82 7.99
N SER A 197 28.58 -9.40 6.85
CA SER A 197 29.54 -9.90 5.86
C SER A 197 30.19 -8.73 5.11
N PRO A 198 31.42 -8.86 4.60
CA PRO A 198 32.06 -7.81 3.80
C PRO A 198 31.17 -7.37 2.64
N ILE A 199 30.92 -6.06 2.55
CA ILE A 199 30.13 -5.45 1.47
C ILE A 199 31.10 -4.95 0.41
N GLU A 200 30.84 -5.30 -0.83
CA GLU A 200 31.61 -4.81 -1.97
C GLU A 200 30.98 -3.54 -2.56
N ASP A 201 31.80 -2.76 -3.28
CA ASP A 201 31.33 -1.63 -4.05
C ASP A 201 30.44 -2.10 -5.20
N ILE A 202 29.44 -1.32 -5.53
CA ILE A 202 28.43 -1.71 -6.53
C ILE A 202 28.58 -0.93 -7.83
N SER A 203 28.43 -1.62 -8.95
CA SER A 203 28.33 -0.95 -10.25
C SER A 203 27.03 -0.17 -10.34
N ILE A 204 27.12 1.12 -10.67
CA ILE A 204 26.01 2.05 -10.76
C ILE A 204 25.88 2.73 -12.13
N SER A 205 26.55 2.19 -13.15
CA SER A 205 26.33 2.56 -14.54
C SER A 205 26.40 1.36 -15.48
N ARG A 206 25.92 1.52 -16.69
CA ARG A 206 25.96 0.54 -17.76
C ARG A 206 26.38 1.21 -19.05
N SER A 207 27.35 0.62 -19.79
CA SER A 207 27.74 1.06 -21.11
C SER A 207 26.92 0.42 -22.25
N ALA A 208 26.29 -0.76 -21.95
CA ALA A 208 25.52 -1.52 -22.94
C ALA A 208 24.02 -1.20 -22.95
N VAL A 209 23.53 -0.24 -22.15
CA VAL A 209 22.11 0.13 -22.03
C VAL A 209 21.93 1.57 -22.50
N GLU A 210 21.14 1.76 -23.56
CA GLU A 210 20.87 3.08 -24.13
C GLU A 210 19.68 3.79 -23.48
N TRP A 211 18.66 3.02 -23.05
CA TRP A 211 17.43 3.56 -22.47
C TRP A 211 17.58 3.81 -20.97
N GLY A 212 17.88 5.06 -20.61
CA GLY A 212 18.04 5.51 -19.22
C GLY A 212 18.65 6.91 -19.17
N ILE A 213 19.01 7.36 -17.97
CA ILE A 213 19.59 8.68 -17.75
C ILE A 213 21.09 8.62 -18.03
N PRO A 214 21.62 9.39 -19.00
CA PRO A 214 23.07 9.43 -19.28
C PRO A 214 23.86 9.95 -18.07
N VAL A 215 25.03 9.33 -17.81
CA VAL A 215 25.97 9.80 -16.80
C VAL A 215 26.47 11.20 -17.19
N PRO A 216 26.38 12.23 -16.32
CA PRO A 216 26.63 13.62 -16.68
C PRO A 216 28.05 13.88 -17.24
N MET A 217 29.07 13.24 -16.66
CA MET A 217 30.46 13.42 -17.03
C MET A 217 30.91 12.45 -18.16
N ASP A 218 30.10 11.45 -18.49
CA ASP A 218 30.42 10.44 -19.51
C ASP A 218 29.13 9.90 -20.16
N PRO A 219 28.58 10.57 -21.16
CA PRO A 219 27.32 10.20 -21.81
C PRO A 219 27.34 8.83 -22.53
N THR A 220 28.51 8.18 -22.65
CA THR A 220 28.59 6.81 -23.17
C THR A 220 28.10 5.76 -22.17
N HIS A 221 27.88 6.18 -20.92
CA HIS A 221 27.31 5.38 -19.86
C HIS A 221 25.92 5.86 -19.49
N THR A 222 25.07 4.93 -19.09
CA THR A 222 23.73 5.18 -18.53
C THR A 222 23.75 4.88 -17.04
N ILE A 223 23.13 5.74 -16.23
CA ILE A 223 22.96 5.53 -14.78
C ILE A 223 22.17 4.24 -14.56
N TYR A 224 22.65 3.41 -13.64
CA TYR A 224 22.01 2.16 -13.30
C TYR A 224 20.58 2.38 -12.75
N VAL A 225 19.63 1.62 -13.27
CA VAL A 225 18.20 1.79 -13.02
C VAL A 225 17.83 1.86 -11.54
N TRP A 226 18.49 1.11 -10.67
CA TRP A 226 18.19 1.14 -9.23
C TRP A 226 18.63 2.44 -8.55
N ILE A 227 19.72 3.08 -8.99
CA ILE A 227 20.11 4.40 -8.46
C ILE A 227 19.14 5.46 -8.93
N ASP A 228 18.75 5.42 -10.18
CA ASP A 228 17.70 6.25 -10.77
C ASP A 228 16.39 6.09 -9.98
N ALA A 229 15.91 4.86 -9.84
CA ALA A 229 14.68 4.54 -9.13
C ALA A 229 14.69 4.99 -7.67
N LEU A 230 15.74 4.72 -6.89
CA LEU A 230 15.79 5.08 -5.46
C LEU A 230 15.75 6.61 -5.24
N LEU A 231 16.28 7.39 -6.14
CA LEU A 231 16.28 8.85 -6.04
C LEU A 231 14.87 9.47 -6.21
N ASN A 232 13.89 8.71 -6.71
CA ASN A 232 12.50 9.21 -6.86
C ASN A 232 11.93 9.80 -5.57
N TYR A 233 12.23 9.19 -4.42
CA TYR A 233 11.69 9.57 -3.12
C TYR A 233 12.04 10.99 -2.70
N ILE A 234 13.14 11.53 -3.20
CA ILE A 234 13.57 12.91 -2.93
C ILE A 234 13.33 13.83 -4.14
N THR A 235 13.37 13.30 -5.37
CA THR A 235 13.13 14.13 -6.57
C THR A 235 11.67 14.53 -6.70
N ALA A 236 10.72 13.71 -6.21
CA ALA A 236 9.30 14.06 -6.15
C ALA A 236 8.98 15.23 -5.21
N LEU A 237 9.91 15.56 -4.29
CA LEU A 237 9.74 16.66 -3.34
C LEU A 237 10.27 18.00 -3.85
N GLY A 238 10.57 18.10 -5.14
CA GLY A 238 11.01 19.35 -5.77
C GLY A 238 12.45 19.29 -6.29
N ASN A 239 12.96 20.46 -6.66
CA ASN A 239 14.29 20.67 -7.18
C ASN A 239 15.07 21.66 -6.30
N ASP A 240 16.27 22.07 -6.74
CA ASP A 240 17.12 23.00 -5.98
C ASP A 240 16.57 24.43 -5.92
N GLU A 241 15.71 24.80 -6.84
CA GLU A 241 15.06 26.12 -6.89
C GLU A 241 13.82 26.16 -6.01
N ASP A 242 13.13 24.99 -5.85
CA ASP A 242 11.97 24.84 -4.96
C ASP A 242 12.16 23.66 -4.01
N THR A 243 12.66 23.95 -2.82
CA THR A 243 12.88 22.97 -1.74
C THR A 243 11.74 22.90 -0.72
N ARG A 244 10.65 23.65 -0.92
CA ARG A 244 9.55 23.78 0.07
C ARG A 244 8.92 22.44 0.43
N LYS A 245 8.62 21.58 -0.55
CA LYS A 245 8.09 20.24 -0.28
C LYS A 245 9.12 19.37 0.42
N PHE A 246 10.40 19.43 0.03
CA PHE A 246 11.47 18.68 0.67
C PHE A 246 11.61 19.07 2.14
N GLN A 247 11.69 20.35 2.44
CA GLN A 247 11.78 20.83 3.83
C GLN A 247 10.55 20.48 4.67
N LYS A 248 9.37 20.41 4.03
CA LYS A 248 8.11 20.09 4.69
C LYS A 248 7.94 18.62 5.01
N TYR A 249 8.30 17.73 4.08
CA TYR A 249 7.94 16.32 4.15
C TYR A 249 9.12 15.37 4.38
N TRP A 250 10.36 15.75 3.99
CA TRP A 250 11.50 14.89 4.25
C TRP A 250 11.99 15.03 5.70
N PRO A 251 12.40 13.94 6.39
CA PRO A 251 12.51 12.56 5.92
C PRO A 251 11.15 11.85 5.84
N ALA A 252 11.04 10.88 4.91
CA ALA A 252 9.85 10.05 4.79
C ALA A 252 9.58 9.29 6.09
N ASP A 253 8.30 9.25 6.51
CA ASP A 253 7.88 8.50 7.70
C ASP A 253 7.91 6.99 7.45
N VAL A 254 7.53 6.53 6.24
CA VAL A 254 7.62 5.13 5.87
C VAL A 254 7.75 4.91 4.36
N HIS A 255 8.67 4.02 3.98
CA HIS A 255 8.71 3.37 2.67
C HIS A 255 8.08 1.98 2.82
N ILE A 256 6.95 1.73 2.16
CA ILE A 256 6.29 0.42 2.11
C ILE A 256 6.76 -0.29 0.85
N ILE A 257 7.43 -1.42 0.98
CA ILE A 257 8.08 -2.13 -0.14
C ILE A 257 7.82 -3.64 -0.11
N GLY A 258 7.98 -4.31 -1.24
CA GLY A 258 8.08 -5.77 -1.29
C GLY A 258 9.42 -6.27 -0.74
N LYS A 259 9.44 -7.44 -0.12
CA LYS A 259 10.64 -8.03 0.50
C LYS A 259 11.80 -8.27 -0.49
N GLU A 260 11.50 -8.45 -1.78
CA GLU A 260 12.47 -8.72 -2.85
C GLU A 260 13.40 -7.53 -3.14
N ILE A 261 12.98 -6.32 -2.79
CA ILE A 261 13.75 -5.09 -3.01
C ILE A 261 14.35 -4.53 -1.71
N LEU A 262 14.32 -5.33 -0.65
CA LEU A 262 14.78 -4.93 0.66
C LEU A 262 16.28 -4.54 0.68
N TRP A 263 17.13 -5.24 -0.07
CA TRP A 263 18.55 -4.90 -0.16
C TRP A 263 18.79 -3.48 -0.68
N PHE A 264 18.08 -3.09 -1.70
CA PHE A 264 18.19 -1.76 -2.29
C PHE A 264 17.72 -0.66 -1.33
N HIS A 265 16.63 -0.89 -0.61
CA HIS A 265 16.06 0.11 0.30
C HIS A 265 16.72 0.12 1.67
N GLY A 266 17.14 -1.05 2.18
CA GLY A 266 17.74 -1.17 3.51
C GLY A 266 19.25 -0.91 3.55
N VAL A 267 19.94 -1.00 2.43
CA VAL A 267 21.42 -0.88 2.38
C VAL A 267 21.86 0.19 1.39
N ILE A 268 21.52 0.05 0.12
CA ILE A 268 22.01 0.96 -0.93
C ILE A 268 21.43 2.36 -0.73
N TRP A 269 20.12 2.47 -0.54
CA TRP A 269 19.44 3.77 -0.34
C TRP A 269 19.97 4.54 0.88
N PRO A 270 20.07 3.95 2.09
CA PRO A 270 20.70 4.61 3.21
C PRO A 270 22.15 5.04 2.97
N ALA A 271 22.95 4.21 2.30
CA ALA A 271 24.35 4.56 1.99
C ALA A 271 24.43 5.76 1.03
N VAL A 272 23.58 5.80 0.00
CA VAL A 272 23.49 6.93 -0.94
C VAL A 272 23.08 8.22 -0.21
N LEU A 273 22.07 8.16 0.65
CA LEU A 273 21.63 9.30 1.47
C LEU A 273 22.72 9.77 2.45
N MET A 274 23.42 8.83 3.12
CA MET A 274 24.55 9.15 3.99
C MET A 274 25.66 9.82 3.21
N SER A 275 25.92 9.39 1.96
CA SER A 275 26.87 10.04 1.07
C SER A 275 26.41 11.45 0.73
N LEU A 276 25.18 11.67 0.36
CA LEU A 276 24.61 12.97 0.04
C LEU A 276 24.45 13.90 1.26
N LYS A 277 24.64 13.39 2.50
CA LYS A 277 24.36 14.08 3.77
C LYS A 277 22.89 14.48 3.90
N ILE A 278 22.02 13.61 3.41
CA ILE A 278 20.57 13.72 3.54
C ILE A 278 20.12 12.79 4.68
N ASP A 279 19.16 13.22 5.50
CA ASP A 279 18.59 12.39 6.56
C ASP A 279 17.99 11.11 5.98
N LEU A 280 18.02 10.03 6.75
CA LEU A 280 17.43 8.75 6.34
C LEU A 280 15.91 8.75 6.59
N PRO A 281 15.12 7.97 5.84
CA PRO A 281 13.72 7.75 6.15
C PRO A 281 13.58 7.15 7.56
N ARG A 282 12.43 7.34 8.19
CA ARG A 282 12.22 6.89 9.57
C ARG A 282 11.97 5.39 9.67
N LYS A 283 11.29 4.81 8.66
CA LYS A 283 10.91 3.40 8.64
C LYS A 283 10.90 2.85 7.21
N ILE A 284 11.35 1.60 7.06
CA ILE A 284 11.15 0.79 5.85
C ILE A 284 10.35 -0.43 6.28
N PHE A 285 9.17 -0.62 5.70
CA PHE A 285 8.36 -1.81 5.95
C PHE A 285 8.35 -2.71 4.72
N ALA A 286 8.89 -3.92 4.86
CA ALA A 286 9.00 -4.90 3.78
C ALA A 286 7.94 -5.99 3.93
N HIS A 287 6.90 -5.93 3.09
CA HIS A 287 5.82 -6.92 3.10
C HIS A 287 6.16 -8.17 2.29
N GLY A 288 5.40 -9.26 2.54
CA GLY A 288 5.50 -10.52 1.83
C GLY A 288 4.85 -10.53 0.45
N TRP A 289 4.90 -11.65 -0.23
CA TRP A 289 4.30 -11.86 -1.55
C TRP A 289 2.90 -12.48 -1.45
N TRP A 290 2.12 -12.25 -2.48
CA TRP A 290 0.97 -13.09 -2.77
C TRP A 290 1.38 -14.23 -3.70
N THR A 291 0.92 -15.43 -3.38
CA THR A 291 1.04 -16.64 -4.19
C THR A 291 -0.35 -17.08 -4.62
N VAL A 292 -0.42 -17.94 -5.64
CA VAL A 292 -1.65 -18.63 -6.05
C VAL A 292 -1.37 -20.11 -5.97
N GLU A 293 -2.17 -20.86 -5.21
CA GLU A 293 -1.97 -22.29 -4.96
C GLU A 293 -0.54 -22.63 -4.48
N GLY A 294 0.05 -21.77 -3.65
CA GLY A 294 1.42 -21.92 -3.15
C GLY A 294 2.52 -21.64 -4.19
N LYS A 295 2.16 -21.25 -5.42
CA LYS A 295 3.13 -20.90 -6.47
C LYS A 295 3.26 -19.40 -6.62
N LYS A 296 4.47 -18.92 -6.94
CA LYS A 296 4.69 -17.52 -7.27
C LYS A 296 3.83 -17.13 -8.48
N ILE A 297 3.19 -15.96 -8.41
CA ILE A 297 2.40 -15.41 -9.51
C ILE A 297 3.31 -15.13 -10.69
N SER A 298 2.98 -15.72 -11.85
CA SER A 298 3.73 -15.53 -13.10
C SER A 298 2.82 -15.73 -14.30
N LYS A 299 2.91 -14.83 -15.27
CA LYS A 299 2.19 -15.00 -16.55
C LYS A 299 2.60 -16.27 -17.31
N SER A 300 3.89 -16.64 -17.24
CA SER A 300 4.39 -17.85 -17.87
C SER A 300 3.81 -19.14 -17.27
N LEU A 301 3.27 -19.06 -16.05
CA LEU A 301 2.55 -20.16 -15.39
C LEU A 301 1.03 -20.07 -15.58
N GLY A 302 0.53 -19.02 -16.24
CA GLY A 302 -0.91 -18.82 -16.46
C GLY A 302 -1.73 -18.56 -15.19
N ASN A 303 -1.05 -18.26 -14.05
CA ASN A 303 -1.69 -18.02 -12.75
C ASN A 303 -1.69 -16.54 -12.33
N ALA A 304 -1.54 -15.63 -13.30
CA ALA A 304 -1.61 -14.20 -13.03
C ALA A 304 -3.07 -13.81 -12.73
N ILE A 305 -3.26 -13.11 -11.61
CA ILE A 305 -4.55 -12.59 -11.19
C ILE A 305 -4.71 -11.17 -11.71
N ASP A 306 -5.77 -10.94 -12.47
CA ASP A 306 -6.15 -9.60 -12.94
C ASP A 306 -6.99 -8.87 -11.87
N PRO A 307 -6.46 -7.80 -11.23
CA PRO A 307 -7.22 -7.02 -10.27
C PRO A 307 -8.48 -6.39 -10.86
N LEU A 308 -8.47 -6.02 -12.16
CA LEU A 308 -9.63 -5.39 -12.80
C LEU A 308 -10.81 -6.36 -12.90
N ALA A 309 -10.55 -7.62 -13.23
CA ALA A 309 -11.60 -8.65 -13.27
C ALA A 309 -12.21 -8.88 -11.88
N ILE A 310 -11.37 -8.89 -10.83
CA ILE A 310 -11.85 -9.07 -9.45
C ILE A 310 -12.73 -7.90 -9.02
N ILE A 311 -12.27 -6.66 -9.20
CA ILE A 311 -13.05 -5.49 -8.76
C ILE A 311 -14.32 -5.29 -9.57
N GLN A 312 -14.35 -5.70 -10.82
CA GLN A 312 -15.54 -5.67 -11.65
C GLN A 312 -16.60 -6.66 -11.15
N THR A 313 -16.18 -7.83 -10.71
CA THR A 313 -17.09 -8.90 -10.26
C THR A 313 -17.52 -8.72 -8.81
N TYR A 314 -16.58 -8.41 -7.92
CA TYR A 314 -16.81 -8.44 -6.47
C TYR A 314 -16.82 -7.05 -5.81
N GLY A 315 -16.44 -6.02 -6.55
CA GLY A 315 -16.33 -4.66 -6.02
C GLY A 315 -14.98 -4.32 -5.42
N VAL A 316 -14.68 -3.02 -5.43
CA VAL A 316 -13.38 -2.48 -5.00
C VAL A 316 -13.11 -2.75 -3.52
N ASP A 317 -14.07 -2.40 -2.66
CA ASP A 317 -13.88 -2.49 -1.21
C ASP A 317 -13.80 -3.94 -0.71
N ALA A 318 -14.48 -4.88 -1.37
CA ALA A 318 -14.34 -6.30 -1.08
C ALA A 318 -12.91 -6.81 -1.38
N TYR A 319 -12.32 -6.36 -2.49
CA TYR A 319 -10.95 -6.69 -2.86
C TYR A 319 -9.94 -6.04 -1.91
N ARG A 320 -10.11 -4.76 -1.56
CA ARG A 320 -9.27 -4.05 -0.58
C ARG A 320 -9.31 -4.73 0.78
N TYR A 321 -10.51 -5.04 1.26
CA TYR A 321 -10.72 -5.77 2.51
C TYR A 321 -9.98 -7.11 2.52
N PHE A 322 -10.20 -7.94 1.49
CA PHE A 322 -9.59 -9.26 1.38
C PHE A 322 -8.07 -9.18 1.46
N LEU A 323 -7.44 -8.30 0.68
CA LEU A 323 -5.98 -8.18 0.64
C LEU A 323 -5.38 -7.78 2.00
N LEU A 324 -6.05 -6.92 2.75
CA LEU A 324 -5.53 -6.44 4.03
C LEU A 324 -5.95 -7.29 5.22
N ARG A 325 -7.00 -8.13 5.07
CA ARG A 325 -7.54 -8.97 6.14
C ARG A 325 -6.98 -10.39 6.15
N GLU A 326 -6.76 -10.97 4.98
CA GLU A 326 -6.50 -12.41 4.83
C GLU A 326 -5.16 -12.85 5.42
N VAL A 327 -4.15 -11.98 5.35
CA VAL A 327 -2.78 -12.30 5.79
C VAL A 327 -2.21 -11.16 6.61
N PRO A 328 -1.49 -11.45 7.73
CA PRO A 328 -0.75 -10.43 8.45
C PRO A 328 0.25 -9.72 7.53
N PHE A 329 0.20 -8.37 7.51
CA PHE A 329 1.07 -7.57 6.66
C PHE A 329 2.53 -7.79 7.05
N GLY A 330 3.35 -8.26 6.09
CA GLY A 330 4.73 -8.70 6.33
C GLY A 330 4.96 -10.19 6.02
N LEU A 331 3.91 -11.01 6.05
CA LEU A 331 3.95 -12.44 5.69
C LEU A 331 3.52 -12.68 4.25
N ASP A 332 3.87 -13.84 3.70
CA ASP A 332 3.41 -14.28 2.39
C ASP A 332 1.95 -14.75 2.46
N GLY A 333 1.14 -14.34 1.49
CA GLY A 333 -0.25 -14.72 1.35
C GLY A 333 -0.49 -15.71 0.22
N ASN A 334 -1.59 -16.46 0.33
CA ASN A 334 -2.04 -17.35 -0.74
C ASN A 334 -3.43 -16.94 -1.19
N PHE A 335 -3.54 -16.44 -2.41
CA PHE A 335 -4.81 -16.01 -2.98
C PHE A 335 -5.62 -17.21 -3.45
N SER A 336 -6.92 -17.22 -3.13
CA SER A 336 -7.89 -18.09 -3.76
C SER A 336 -9.25 -17.41 -3.87
N TYR A 337 -9.96 -17.66 -4.98
CA TYR A 337 -11.33 -17.16 -5.16
C TYR A 337 -12.31 -17.68 -4.10
N PRO A 338 -12.26 -18.96 -3.68
CA PRO A 338 -13.10 -19.44 -2.59
C PRO A 338 -12.89 -18.67 -1.28
N ALA A 339 -11.64 -18.34 -0.91
CA ALA A 339 -11.36 -17.55 0.28
C ALA A 339 -11.91 -16.12 0.17
N LEU A 340 -11.75 -15.47 -1.00
CA LEU A 340 -12.33 -14.15 -1.27
C LEU A 340 -13.86 -14.17 -1.11
N VAL A 341 -14.54 -15.12 -1.75
CA VAL A 341 -16.01 -15.25 -1.69
C VAL A 341 -16.47 -15.57 -0.27
N HIS A 342 -15.74 -16.42 0.45
CA HIS A 342 -16.03 -16.70 1.86
C HIS A 342 -16.01 -15.43 2.70
N ARG A 343 -14.95 -14.61 2.58
CA ARG A 343 -14.83 -13.33 3.29
C ARG A 343 -15.96 -12.36 2.93
N ILE A 344 -16.31 -12.27 1.65
CA ILE A 344 -17.41 -11.40 1.22
C ILE A 344 -18.74 -11.84 1.85
N ASN A 345 -19.04 -13.13 1.80
CA ASN A 345 -20.32 -13.62 2.32
C ASN A 345 -20.39 -13.62 3.86
N ALA A 346 -19.32 -14.06 4.54
CA ALA A 346 -19.29 -14.15 5.99
C ALA A 346 -19.09 -12.77 6.63
N ASP A 347 -17.95 -12.14 6.36
CA ASP A 347 -17.57 -10.92 7.08
C ASP A 347 -18.38 -9.71 6.57
N LEU A 348 -18.38 -9.49 5.23
CA LEU A 348 -18.98 -8.28 4.68
C LEU A 348 -20.51 -8.36 4.58
N GLY A 349 -21.04 -9.49 4.13
CA GLY A 349 -22.48 -9.68 3.94
C GLY A 349 -23.21 -9.98 5.25
N ASN A 350 -22.82 -11.08 5.93
CA ASN A 350 -23.54 -11.54 7.11
C ASN A 350 -23.26 -10.71 8.36
N ASP A 351 -22.03 -10.23 8.57
CA ASP A 351 -21.74 -9.46 9.77
C ASP A 351 -22.07 -7.98 9.58
N LEU A 352 -21.31 -7.25 8.74
CA LEU A 352 -21.46 -5.80 8.55
C LEU A 352 -22.78 -5.44 7.84
N GLY A 353 -23.05 -6.10 6.71
CA GLY A 353 -24.22 -5.81 5.87
C GLY A 353 -25.52 -6.08 6.61
N ASN A 354 -25.60 -7.21 7.33
CA ASN A 354 -26.77 -7.58 8.13
C ASN A 354 -26.98 -6.65 9.32
N LEU A 355 -25.91 -6.24 10.02
CA LEU A 355 -25.99 -5.27 11.12
C LEU A 355 -26.64 -3.97 10.65
N LEU A 356 -26.17 -3.41 9.54
CA LEU A 356 -26.71 -2.19 8.96
C LEU A 356 -28.19 -2.36 8.58
N GLN A 357 -28.51 -3.39 7.79
CA GLN A 357 -29.87 -3.60 7.27
C GLN A 357 -30.88 -3.83 8.39
N ARG A 358 -30.54 -4.62 9.40
CA ARG A 358 -31.43 -4.88 10.56
C ARG A 358 -31.68 -3.60 11.35
N THR A 359 -30.62 -2.84 11.65
CA THR A 359 -30.75 -1.60 12.41
C THR A 359 -31.62 -0.59 11.68
N LEU A 360 -31.34 -0.34 10.39
CA LEU A 360 -32.13 0.62 9.59
C LEU A 360 -33.58 0.15 9.43
N THR A 361 -33.82 -1.14 9.24
CA THR A 361 -35.19 -1.68 9.14
C THR A 361 -35.99 -1.47 10.43
N MET A 362 -35.35 -1.59 11.58
CA MET A 362 -36.03 -1.34 12.86
C MET A 362 -36.29 0.16 13.12
N ILE A 363 -35.32 1.03 12.74
CA ILE A 363 -35.50 2.50 12.81
C ILE A 363 -36.64 2.93 11.88
N GLU A 364 -36.68 2.44 10.64
CA GLU A 364 -37.77 2.71 9.69
C GLU A 364 -39.13 2.30 10.27
N LYS A 365 -39.20 1.07 10.77
CA LYS A 365 -40.46 0.48 11.28
C LYS A 365 -40.97 1.14 12.57
N TYR A 366 -40.10 1.47 13.51
CA TYR A 366 -40.54 1.90 14.86
C TYR A 366 -40.45 3.41 15.06
N PHE A 367 -39.61 4.11 14.27
CA PHE A 367 -39.38 5.56 14.37
C PHE A 367 -39.57 6.29 13.04
N GLN A 368 -40.28 5.69 12.08
CA GLN A 368 -40.58 6.30 10.77
C GLN A 368 -39.34 6.82 10.05
N GLY A 369 -38.22 6.12 10.22
CA GLY A 369 -36.93 6.49 9.62
C GLY A 369 -36.13 7.55 10.37
N THR A 370 -36.65 8.13 11.45
CA THR A 370 -35.92 9.10 12.25
C THR A 370 -35.03 8.39 13.27
N ILE A 371 -33.73 8.69 13.29
CA ILE A 371 -32.79 8.11 14.26
C ILE A 371 -33.11 8.64 15.65
N PRO A 372 -33.38 7.77 16.63
CA PRO A 372 -33.62 8.21 18.00
C PRO A 372 -32.32 8.71 18.63
N VAL A 373 -32.33 9.95 19.10
CA VAL A 373 -31.16 10.57 19.75
C VAL A 373 -31.12 10.12 21.23
N VAL A 374 -29.97 9.62 21.64
CA VAL A 374 -29.68 9.23 23.01
C VAL A 374 -28.78 10.29 23.64
N VAL A 375 -29.31 11.00 24.63
CA VAL A 375 -28.53 11.96 25.41
C VAL A 375 -27.88 11.20 26.58
N ASP A 376 -26.56 11.33 26.69
CA ASP A 376 -25.70 10.83 27.78
C ASP A 376 -26.08 9.46 28.37
N SER A 377 -25.74 8.40 27.66
CA SER A 377 -25.73 7.07 28.26
C SER A 377 -24.35 6.47 28.15
N GLU A 378 -23.71 6.22 29.27
CA GLU A 378 -22.70 5.17 29.37
C GLU A 378 -23.38 3.86 28.97
N ASP A 379 -23.05 3.33 27.80
CA ASP A 379 -23.51 2.01 27.40
C ASP A 379 -22.29 1.15 26.99
N GLU A 380 -22.48 -0.13 27.08
CA GLU A 380 -21.44 -1.14 26.80
C GLU A 380 -20.81 -0.96 25.42
N LEU A 381 -21.61 -0.69 24.37
CA LEU A 381 -21.08 -0.51 23.02
C LEU A 381 -20.25 0.77 22.87
N ARG A 382 -20.54 1.83 23.63
CA ARG A 382 -19.74 3.05 23.58
C ARG A 382 -18.35 2.85 24.18
N SER A 383 -18.26 2.13 25.31
CA SER A 383 -16.97 1.76 25.90
C SER A 383 -16.16 0.85 24.97
N LEU A 384 -16.82 -0.18 24.42
CA LEU A 384 -16.18 -1.08 23.45
C LEU A 384 -15.73 -0.36 22.17
N SER A 385 -16.49 0.63 21.71
CA SER A 385 -16.08 1.47 20.56
C SER A 385 -14.80 2.25 20.85
N GLN A 386 -14.67 2.83 22.06
CA GLN A 386 -13.46 3.53 22.49
C GLN A 386 -12.27 2.57 22.57
N ASP A 387 -12.43 1.41 23.20
CA ASP A 387 -11.39 0.40 23.31
C ASP A 387 -10.94 -0.10 21.91
N THR A 388 -11.90 -0.26 20.99
CA THR A 388 -11.64 -0.64 19.60
C THR A 388 -10.86 0.45 18.88
N HIS A 389 -11.24 1.71 19.03
CA HIS A 389 -10.52 2.86 18.46
C HIS A 389 -9.05 2.87 18.90
N ASP A 390 -8.79 2.67 20.19
CA ASP A 390 -7.44 2.70 20.75
C ASP A 390 -6.60 1.50 20.28
N LYS A 391 -7.21 0.31 20.17
CA LYS A 391 -6.56 -0.87 19.58
C LYS A 391 -6.20 -0.63 18.11
N ILE A 392 -7.14 -0.10 17.30
CA ILE A 392 -6.89 0.23 15.89
C ILE A 392 -5.72 1.21 15.77
N ALA A 393 -5.66 2.22 16.63
CA ALA A 393 -4.57 3.20 16.62
C ALA A 393 -3.21 2.54 16.80
N GLY A 394 -3.06 1.63 17.76
CA GLY A 394 -1.83 0.86 17.97
C GLY A 394 -1.46 -0.01 16.77
N GLU A 395 -2.43 -0.75 16.21
CA GLU A 395 -2.18 -1.66 15.09
C GLU A 395 -1.82 -0.91 13.79
N MET A 396 -2.43 0.26 13.56
CA MET A 396 -2.13 1.08 12.38
C MET A 396 -0.74 1.72 12.45
N GLU A 397 -0.23 2.11 13.63
CA GLU A 397 1.14 2.61 13.80
C GLU A 397 2.19 1.53 13.49
N GLU A 398 1.86 0.27 13.77
CA GLU A 398 2.72 -0.89 13.49
C GLU A 398 2.43 -1.55 12.14
N LEU A 399 1.56 -0.95 11.30
CA LEU A 399 1.12 -1.47 9.99
C LEU A 399 0.51 -2.89 10.07
N GLN A 400 -0.15 -3.22 11.18
CA GLN A 400 -0.83 -4.50 11.40
C GLN A 400 -2.29 -4.44 10.91
N PHE A 401 -2.48 -4.22 9.62
CA PHE A 401 -3.80 -4.00 9.00
C PHE A 401 -4.80 -5.13 9.26
N SER A 402 -4.35 -6.39 9.21
CA SER A 402 -5.23 -7.54 9.48
C SER A 402 -5.75 -7.54 10.90
N ARG A 403 -4.91 -7.17 11.89
CA ARG A 403 -5.31 -7.07 13.29
C ARG A 403 -6.23 -5.88 13.55
N ALA A 404 -5.96 -4.74 12.90
CA ALA A 404 -6.88 -3.61 12.96
C ALA A 404 -8.27 -4.02 12.45
N LEU A 405 -8.35 -4.74 11.32
CA LEU A 405 -9.60 -5.28 10.80
C LEU A 405 -10.24 -6.33 11.72
N GLU A 406 -9.44 -7.20 12.38
CA GLU A 406 -9.95 -8.14 13.39
C GLU A 406 -10.63 -7.43 14.54
N ASN A 407 -10.01 -6.40 15.11
CA ASN A 407 -10.59 -5.60 16.18
C ASN A 407 -11.90 -4.92 15.74
N ILE A 408 -11.97 -4.43 14.50
CA ILE A 408 -13.22 -3.84 13.95
C ILE A 408 -14.31 -4.91 13.86
N TRP A 409 -13.99 -6.11 13.35
CA TRP A 409 -14.97 -7.21 13.22
C TRP A 409 -15.41 -7.78 14.56
N GLU A 410 -14.54 -7.79 15.57
CA GLU A 410 -14.92 -8.09 16.95
C GLU A 410 -15.98 -7.11 17.46
N PHE A 411 -15.80 -5.80 17.23
CA PHE A 411 -16.80 -4.78 17.60
C PHE A 411 -18.12 -4.95 16.84
N ILE A 412 -18.07 -5.25 15.51
CA ILE A 412 -19.27 -5.57 14.72
C ILE A 412 -20.00 -6.79 15.30
N GLY A 413 -19.26 -7.82 15.72
CA GLY A 413 -19.81 -9.00 16.39
C GLY A 413 -20.53 -8.66 17.69
N HIS A 414 -19.94 -7.81 18.53
CA HIS A 414 -20.58 -7.30 19.75
C HIS A 414 -21.87 -6.51 19.44
N ALA A 415 -21.87 -5.67 18.40
CA ALA A 415 -23.07 -4.93 17.99
C ALA A 415 -24.19 -5.87 17.49
N ASN A 416 -23.85 -6.91 16.73
CA ASN A 416 -24.83 -7.94 16.33
C ASN A 416 -25.38 -8.70 17.53
N LYS A 417 -24.53 -9.11 18.47
CA LYS A 417 -24.95 -9.79 19.71
C LYS A 417 -25.85 -8.90 20.57
N TYR A 418 -25.54 -7.59 20.65
CA TYR A 418 -26.36 -6.61 21.36
C TYR A 418 -27.80 -6.57 20.85
N ILE A 419 -28.02 -6.67 19.53
CA ILE A 419 -29.38 -6.77 18.95
C ILE A 419 -30.11 -8.01 19.47
N GLU A 420 -29.45 -9.17 19.50
CA GLU A 420 -30.05 -10.43 19.96
C GLU A 420 -30.38 -10.42 21.45
N GLU A 421 -29.53 -9.82 22.27
CA GLU A 421 -29.74 -9.73 23.73
C GLU A 421 -30.82 -8.74 24.09
N LYS A 422 -30.83 -7.55 23.49
CA LYS A 422 -31.80 -6.48 23.81
C LYS A 422 -33.16 -6.70 23.17
N LYS A 423 -33.27 -7.52 22.13
CA LYS A 423 -34.52 -7.91 21.45
C LYS A 423 -35.42 -6.71 21.14
N PRO A 424 -35.00 -5.71 20.37
CA PRO A 424 -35.76 -4.48 20.13
C PRO A 424 -37.16 -4.74 19.56
N TRP A 425 -37.35 -5.83 18.81
CA TRP A 425 -38.68 -6.26 18.35
C TRP A 425 -39.65 -6.66 19.47
N THR A 426 -39.12 -7.04 20.63
CA THR A 426 -39.95 -7.34 21.84
C THR A 426 -40.25 -6.04 22.58
N LEU A 427 -39.27 -5.14 22.73
CA LEU A 427 -39.47 -3.83 23.35
C LEU A 427 -40.54 -3.00 22.62
N ALA A 428 -40.56 -3.08 21.30
CA ALA A 428 -41.53 -2.36 20.46
C ALA A 428 -43.00 -2.79 20.67
N LYS A 429 -43.27 -3.89 21.38
CA LYS A 429 -44.65 -4.35 21.67
C LYS A 429 -45.25 -3.66 22.89
N SER A 430 -44.45 -2.92 23.66
CA SER A 430 -44.90 -2.26 24.90
C SER A 430 -44.58 -0.77 24.88
N SER A 431 -45.56 0.08 25.05
CA SER A 431 -45.39 1.54 25.15
C SER A 431 -44.52 1.93 26.36
N ALA A 432 -44.57 1.18 27.45
CA ALA A 432 -43.74 1.40 28.63
C ALA A 432 -42.23 1.14 28.35
N ALA A 433 -41.90 0.34 27.35
CA ALA A 433 -40.53 0.03 26.94
C ALA A 433 -39.95 1.00 25.89
N THR A 434 -40.70 2.03 25.46
CA THR A 434 -40.28 3.02 24.46
C THR A 434 -38.94 3.69 24.80
N PRO A 435 -38.65 4.14 26.04
CA PRO A 435 -37.35 4.73 26.37
C PRO A 435 -36.18 3.76 26.18
N GLN A 436 -36.40 2.47 26.48
CA GLN A 436 -35.38 1.45 26.27
C GLN A 436 -35.17 1.14 24.78
N LEU A 437 -36.25 1.13 23.99
CA LEU A 437 -36.16 0.96 22.53
C LEU A 437 -35.40 2.12 21.88
N ILE A 438 -35.66 3.38 22.27
CA ILE A 438 -34.92 4.58 21.88
C ILE A 438 -33.42 4.38 22.16
N ARG A 439 -33.09 3.99 23.40
CA ARG A 439 -31.69 3.75 23.79
C ARG A 439 -31.04 2.70 22.89
N VAL A 440 -31.67 1.53 22.72
CA VAL A 440 -31.10 0.42 21.96
C VAL A 440 -30.84 0.82 20.50
N LEU A 441 -31.81 1.42 19.79
CA LEU A 441 -31.65 1.76 18.39
C LEU A 441 -30.75 2.99 18.17
N GLY A 442 -30.76 3.94 19.08
CA GLY A 442 -29.82 5.07 19.04
C GLY A 442 -28.37 4.64 19.29
N THR A 443 -28.13 3.70 20.21
CA THR A 443 -26.82 3.10 20.45
C THR A 443 -26.30 2.35 19.22
N LEU A 444 -27.16 1.54 18.57
CA LEU A 444 -26.80 0.81 17.34
C LEU A 444 -26.51 1.76 16.17
N ALA A 445 -27.25 2.85 16.03
CA ALA A 445 -26.97 3.85 15.01
C ALA A 445 -25.60 4.51 15.23
N ARG A 446 -25.25 4.84 16.49
CA ARG A 446 -23.90 5.36 16.84
C ARG A 446 -22.81 4.33 16.59
N ALA A 447 -23.03 3.08 16.97
CA ALA A 447 -22.06 2.01 16.68
C ALA A 447 -21.79 1.87 15.17
N LEU A 448 -22.83 1.96 14.33
CA LEU A 448 -22.68 1.95 12.87
C LEU A 448 -21.93 3.17 12.33
N GLN A 449 -22.13 4.34 12.93
CA GLN A 449 -21.38 5.54 12.59
C GLN A 449 -19.90 5.36 12.94
N ASP A 450 -19.55 4.86 14.13
CA ASP A 450 -18.18 4.59 14.54
C ASP A 450 -17.53 3.51 13.65
N ILE A 451 -18.25 2.42 13.35
CA ILE A 451 -17.80 1.39 12.41
C ILE A 451 -17.44 2.02 11.05
N SER A 452 -18.26 2.95 10.57
CA SER A 452 -17.99 3.62 9.28
C SER A 452 -16.69 4.42 9.31
N VAL A 453 -16.32 5.03 10.44
CA VAL A 453 -15.03 5.71 10.63
C VAL A 453 -13.89 4.69 10.65
N PHE A 454 -14.05 3.60 11.39
CA PHE A 454 -13.01 2.56 11.53
C PHE A 454 -12.68 1.87 10.21
N ILE A 455 -13.69 1.59 9.38
CA ILE A 455 -13.47 0.92 8.09
C ILE A 455 -13.02 1.85 6.96
N TYR A 456 -13.10 3.16 7.12
CA TYR A 456 -12.77 4.13 6.06
C TYR A 456 -11.39 3.94 5.43
N PRO A 457 -10.32 3.70 6.17
CA PRO A 457 -9.01 3.45 5.59
C PRO A 457 -8.99 2.27 4.62
N PHE A 458 -9.78 1.27 4.90
CA PHE A 458 -9.81 -0.01 4.19
C PHE A 458 -10.86 -0.03 3.08
N MET A 459 -12.06 0.48 3.37
CA MET A 459 -13.26 0.40 2.53
C MET A 459 -13.95 1.77 2.37
N PRO A 460 -13.32 2.74 1.70
CA PRO A 460 -13.83 4.11 1.63
C PRO A 460 -15.20 4.24 0.97
N ILE A 461 -15.49 3.44 -0.07
CA ILE A 461 -16.79 3.47 -0.78
C ILE A 461 -17.91 2.92 0.12
N THR A 462 -17.61 1.88 0.90
CA THR A 462 -18.56 1.31 1.86
C THR A 462 -18.85 2.28 2.98
N THR A 463 -17.84 3.00 3.47
CA THR A 463 -18.02 4.09 4.43
C THR A 463 -18.99 5.14 3.92
N GLU A 464 -18.82 5.63 2.69
CA GLU A 464 -19.72 6.62 2.10
C GLU A 464 -21.16 6.11 2.02
N LYS A 465 -21.36 4.84 1.66
CA LYS A 465 -22.68 4.20 1.63
C LYS A 465 -23.32 4.11 3.01
N ILE A 466 -22.55 3.74 4.04
CA ILE A 466 -23.06 3.70 5.42
C ILE A 466 -23.43 5.10 5.90
N GLN A 467 -22.56 6.08 5.73
CA GLN A 467 -22.79 7.47 6.11
C GLN A 467 -24.03 8.07 5.41
N ARG A 468 -24.24 7.75 4.13
CA ARG A 468 -25.42 8.16 3.38
C ARG A 468 -26.69 7.51 3.91
N GLN A 469 -26.66 6.21 4.17
CA GLN A 469 -27.80 5.49 4.70
C GLN A 469 -28.18 5.93 6.12
N LEU A 470 -27.19 6.35 6.92
CA LEU A 470 -27.43 6.96 8.23
C LEU A 470 -27.87 8.43 8.19
N GLY A 471 -28.01 9.02 7.00
CA GLY A 471 -28.40 10.42 6.85
C GLY A 471 -27.31 11.43 7.25
N LEU A 472 -26.05 10.99 7.35
CA LEU A 472 -24.90 11.82 7.73
C LEU A 472 -24.17 12.44 6.54
N LEU A 473 -24.39 11.90 5.33
CA LEU A 473 -23.76 12.37 4.10
C LEU A 473 -24.86 12.73 3.07
N GLU A 474 -24.87 13.98 2.64
CA GLU A 474 -25.74 14.44 1.56
C GLU A 474 -25.10 14.20 0.18
N SER A 475 -25.90 14.12 -0.88
CA SER A 475 -25.46 13.70 -2.22
C SER A 475 -24.32 14.54 -2.83
N ASN A 476 -24.11 15.78 -2.36
CA ASN A 476 -23.09 16.70 -2.89
C ASN A 476 -22.14 17.22 -1.80
N SER A 477 -22.15 16.64 -0.60
CA SER A 477 -21.27 17.06 0.48
C SER A 477 -19.99 16.23 0.52
N SER A 478 -18.89 16.82 0.98
CA SER A 478 -17.65 16.10 1.28
C SER A 478 -17.85 15.20 2.49
N LEU A 479 -17.23 14.01 2.44
CA LEU A 479 -17.22 13.07 3.56
C LEU A 479 -16.53 13.72 4.78
N HIS A 480 -17.25 13.81 5.89
CA HIS A 480 -16.73 14.30 7.16
C HIS A 480 -16.82 13.17 8.18
N LEU A 481 -15.68 12.68 8.62
CA LEU A 481 -15.57 11.55 9.53
C LEU A 481 -15.09 12.04 10.89
N GLU A 482 -15.94 11.92 11.88
CA GLU A 482 -15.63 12.23 13.27
C GLU A 482 -16.01 11.04 14.14
N PHE A 483 -15.06 10.57 14.92
CA PHE A 483 -15.27 9.47 15.85
C PHE A 483 -16.20 9.92 16.98
N GLN A 484 -17.16 9.07 17.37
CA GLN A 484 -18.19 9.33 18.38
C GLN A 484 -19.06 10.57 18.11
N GLN A 485 -19.24 10.93 16.84
CA GLN A 485 -20.14 12.01 16.45
C GLN A 485 -21.59 11.70 16.89
N ASN A 486 -22.25 12.67 17.49
CA ASN A 486 -23.66 12.53 17.85
C ASN A 486 -24.57 12.86 16.66
N PHE A 487 -25.65 12.09 16.50
CA PHE A 487 -26.71 12.44 15.55
C PHE A 487 -27.42 13.72 15.96
N ARG A 488 -27.77 14.54 14.98
CA ARG A 488 -28.66 15.70 15.20
C ARG A 488 -30.09 15.20 15.36
N GLU A 489 -30.87 15.90 16.18
CA GLU A 489 -32.29 15.62 16.28
C GLU A 489 -32.96 15.76 14.90
N GLY A 490 -33.84 14.81 14.55
CA GLY A 490 -34.49 14.78 13.25
C GLY A 490 -33.66 14.17 12.09
N THR A 491 -32.46 13.60 12.36
CA THR A 491 -31.72 12.87 11.33
C THR A 491 -32.53 11.68 10.82
N VAL A 492 -32.75 11.63 9.49
CA VAL A 492 -33.55 10.59 8.81
C VAL A 492 -32.66 9.66 8.02
N ILE A 493 -32.85 8.35 8.20
CA ILE A 493 -32.13 7.33 7.42
C ILE A 493 -32.58 7.33 5.96
N ARG A 494 -31.68 6.83 5.10
CA ARG A 494 -31.93 6.62 3.65
C ARG A 494 -31.61 5.18 3.31
N LYS A 495 -32.59 4.29 3.43
CA LYS A 495 -32.36 2.87 3.17
C LYS A 495 -32.09 2.61 1.68
N GLU A 496 -30.99 1.95 1.40
CA GLU A 496 -30.56 1.57 0.05
C GLU A 496 -30.47 0.03 -0.08
N ASN A 497 -30.02 -0.45 -1.24
CA ASN A 497 -29.72 -1.87 -1.45
C ASN A 497 -28.65 -2.37 -0.48
N PRO A 498 -28.59 -3.69 -0.20
CA PRO A 498 -27.56 -4.28 0.65
C PRO A 498 -26.16 -3.87 0.21
N LEU A 499 -25.27 -3.57 1.20
CA LEU A 499 -23.87 -3.18 0.93
C LEU A 499 -23.13 -4.24 0.11
N PHE A 500 -23.31 -5.51 0.49
CA PHE A 500 -22.70 -6.67 -0.12
C PHE A 500 -23.75 -7.75 -0.36
N PRO A 501 -24.25 -7.90 -1.60
CA PRO A 501 -25.15 -8.99 -1.94
C PRO A 501 -24.43 -10.33 -1.81
N ARG A 502 -25.18 -11.37 -1.44
CA ARG A 502 -24.62 -12.71 -1.31
C ARG A 502 -24.17 -13.24 -2.67
N ILE A 503 -22.99 -13.84 -2.69
CA ILE A 503 -22.41 -14.45 -3.88
C ILE A 503 -22.72 -15.94 -3.85
N GLU A 504 -23.41 -16.42 -4.90
CA GLU A 504 -23.71 -17.85 -5.08
C GLU A 504 -22.47 -18.59 -5.59
N LYS A 505 -22.35 -19.90 -5.24
CA LYS A 505 -21.20 -20.73 -5.62
C LYS A 505 -20.98 -20.82 -7.14
N GLU A 506 -22.05 -20.73 -7.92
CA GLU A 506 -22.01 -20.81 -9.39
C GLU A 506 -21.43 -19.55 -10.04
N SER A 507 -21.43 -18.43 -9.34
CA SER A 507 -20.88 -17.14 -9.82
C SER A 507 -19.43 -16.89 -9.43
N VAL A 508 -18.75 -17.88 -8.84
CA VAL A 508 -17.34 -17.76 -8.49
C VAL A 508 -16.48 -17.77 -9.74
N LEU A 509 -15.66 -16.72 -9.93
CA LEU A 509 -14.66 -16.72 -11.00
C LEU A 509 -13.75 -17.94 -10.82
N THR A 510 -13.72 -18.81 -11.81
CA THR A 510 -12.77 -19.91 -11.87
C THR A 510 -11.51 -19.42 -12.57
N GLU A 511 -10.35 -20.00 -12.25
CA GLU A 511 -9.02 -19.61 -12.75
C GLU A 511 -8.87 -19.56 -14.29
N ARG A 512 -9.91 -19.93 -15.04
CA ARG A 512 -9.87 -20.06 -16.50
C ARG A 512 -10.22 -18.79 -17.30
N VAL A 513 -10.47 -17.63 -16.66
CA VAL A 513 -10.83 -16.39 -17.36
C VAL A 513 -9.61 -15.49 -17.57
N VAL A 514 -8.48 -16.05 -18.00
CA VAL A 514 -7.32 -15.26 -18.49
C VAL A 514 -6.75 -15.90 -19.75
N SER A 515 -7.59 -15.99 -20.77
CA SER A 515 -7.10 -16.28 -22.13
C SER A 515 -8.11 -15.73 -23.15
N GLU A 516 -8.02 -14.42 -23.37
CA GLU A 516 -8.35 -13.77 -24.65
C GLU A 516 -7.60 -12.44 -24.78
#